data_40e9930bb45cd0ca883511bca21189dd
#
_entry.id   40e9930bb45cd0ca883511bca21189dd
#
_cell.length_a   1.000
_cell.length_b   1.000
_cell.length_c   1.000
_cell.angle_alpha   90.00
_cell.angle_beta   90.00
_cell.angle_gamma   90.00
#
_symmetry.space_group_name_H-M   'P 1'
#
loop_
_entity.id
_entity.type
_entity.pdbx_description
1 polymer ?
#
loop_
_entity_poly.entity_id
_entity_poly.type
_entity_poly.pdbx_seq_one_letter_code
_entity_poly.pdbx_strand_id
1 'polypeptide(L)'
;MKLVIMTKSTFFVEEDKILASLFDEGMDNLHLFKPGSSPMYSERLLTLLPKDFYKKITVHEHYYLNNEYRLGGIHIDNPADIAPKGFKGQLGRTCSDLSMLRQMKKESNYVFLKNIFDCMEFPEEKSNFNLNQLEDAAKAGLIDKKVYALGGMSLERIRIAKALGFGGVVICGDLWNRFDIHNQIDFKELIGHFQ
;
A
#
# COMPACT_ATOMS: atom_id res chain seq x y z
N MET A 1 5.79 3.54 -12.93
CA MET A 1 4.84 2.83 -12.03
C MET A 1 5.28 3.11 -10.61
N LYS A 2 4.35 3.37 -9.67
CA LYS A 2 4.71 3.65 -8.25
C LYS A 2 4.86 2.36 -7.46
N LEU A 3 5.84 2.35 -6.53
CA LEU A 3 5.97 1.31 -5.51
C LEU A 3 5.38 1.82 -4.19
N VAL A 4 4.51 1.03 -3.59
CA VAL A 4 4.00 1.22 -2.24
C VAL A 4 4.47 0.04 -1.40
N ILE A 5 5.07 0.33 -0.26
CA ILE A 5 5.35 -0.68 0.76
C ILE A 5 4.27 -0.55 1.84
N MET A 6 3.57 -1.64 2.12
CA MET A 6 2.62 -1.72 3.22
C MET A 6 3.28 -2.42 4.40
N THR A 7 3.13 -1.91 5.61
CA THR A 7 3.64 -2.57 6.81
C THR A 7 2.98 -3.93 7.01
N LYS A 8 3.62 -4.81 7.78
CA LYS A 8 2.96 -6.00 8.30
C LYS A 8 1.74 -5.58 9.15
N SER A 9 0.70 -6.38 9.17
CA SER A 9 -0.54 -6.10 9.92
C SER A 9 -0.32 -6.01 11.45
N THR A 10 0.74 -6.65 11.95
CA THR A 10 1.13 -6.64 13.37
C THR A 10 2.42 -5.87 13.59
N PHE A 11 2.57 -5.26 14.77
CA PHE A 11 3.84 -4.68 15.20
C PHE A 11 4.85 -5.78 15.54
N PHE A 12 6.13 -5.52 15.31
CA PHE A 12 7.21 -6.42 15.66
C PHE A 12 8.45 -5.65 16.15
N VAL A 13 9.37 -6.37 16.79
CA VAL A 13 10.58 -5.78 17.38
C VAL A 13 11.48 -5.20 16.28
N GLU A 14 12.01 -3.99 16.49
CA GLU A 14 12.87 -3.26 15.57
C GLU A 14 12.22 -2.84 14.23
N GLU A 15 10.90 -2.86 14.14
CA GLU A 15 10.19 -2.39 12.95
C GLU A 15 10.58 -0.96 12.55
N ASP A 16 10.76 -0.08 13.53
CA ASP A 16 11.20 1.30 13.32
C ASP A 16 12.57 1.38 12.65
N LYS A 17 13.52 0.57 13.07
CA LYS A 17 14.87 0.53 12.49
C LYS A 17 14.86 0.02 11.06
N ILE A 18 14.07 -1.03 10.82
CA ILE A 18 13.92 -1.61 9.48
C ILE A 18 13.26 -0.61 8.54
N LEU A 19 12.17 0.04 8.96
CA LEU A 19 11.52 1.07 8.16
C LEU A 19 12.44 2.26 7.88
N ALA A 20 13.22 2.71 8.87
CA ALA A 20 14.22 3.77 8.67
C ALA A 20 15.26 3.35 7.63
N SER A 21 15.79 2.14 7.71
CA SER A 21 16.74 1.61 6.71
C SER A 21 16.13 1.58 5.30
N LEU A 22 14.88 1.12 5.16
CA LEU A 22 14.20 1.10 3.86
C LEU A 22 14.02 2.53 3.30
N PHE A 23 13.73 3.53 4.14
CA PHE A 23 13.65 4.92 3.72
C PHE A 23 15.01 5.46 3.26
N ASP A 24 16.09 5.12 3.97
CA ASP A 24 17.45 5.51 3.60
C ASP A 24 17.90 4.87 2.29
N GLU A 25 17.40 3.67 1.99
CA GLU A 25 17.63 2.98 0.71
C GLU A 25 16.74 3.48 -0.44
N GLY A 26 15.84 4.41 -0.16
CA GLY A 26 15.04 5.10 -1.18
C GLY A 26 13.55 4.75 -1.21
N MET A 27 13.01 4.05 -0.20
CA MET A 27 11.56 3.91 -0.05
C MET A 27 10.93 5.32 0.06
N ASP A 28 9.93 5.59 -0.76
CA ASP A 28 9.29 6.91 -0.81
C ASP A 28 7.79 6.89 -0.54
N ASN A 29 7.21 5.70 -0.34
CA ASN A 29 5.78 5.54 -0.10
C ASN A 29 5.49 4.34 0.81
N LEU A 30 5.30 4.64 2.08
CA LEU A 30 4.96 3.67 3.13
C LEU A 30 3.49 3.80 3.51
N HIS A 31 2.77 2.70 3.53
CA HIS A 31 1.44 2.60 4.10
C HIS A 31 1.48 1.92 5.45
N LEU A 32 1.16 2.66 6.49
CA LEU A 32 1.05 2.16 7.87
C LEU A 32 -0.32 1.51 8.05
N PHE A 33 -0.34 0.19 7.97
CA PHE A 33 -1.53 -0.66 8.08
C PHE A 33 -1.42 -1.55 9.31
N LYS A 34 -2.21 -1.24 10.35
CA LYS A 34 -2.18 -1.93 11.66
C LYS A 34 -3.61 -2.17 12.15
N PRO A 35 -4.39 -3.00 11.44
CA PRO A 35 -5.83 -3.15 11.69
C PRO A 35 -6.12 -3.58 13.12
N GLY A 36 -7.08 -2.89 13.75
CA GLY A 36 -7.53 -3.19 15.10
C GLY A 36 -6.54 -2.85 16.22
N SER A 37 -5.41 -2.22 15.92
CA SER A 37 -4.43 -1.84 16.93
C SER A 37 -4.82 -0.55 17.64
N SER A 38 -4.33 -0.40 18.90
CA SER A 38 -4.45 0.88 19.62
C SER A 38 -3.62 1.98 18.93
N PRO A 39 -4.14 3.22 18.85
CA PRO A 39 -3.41 4.34 18.26
C PRO A 39 -2.06 4.61 18.92
N MET A 40 -1.93 4.32 20.20
CA MET A 40 -0.69 4.51 20.96
C MET A 40 0.51 3.77 20.33
N TYR A 41 0.29 2.59 19.75
CA TYR A 41 1.38 1.84 19.10
C TYR A 41 1.80 2.49 17.77
N SER A 42 0.85 2.99 16.99
CA SER A 42 1.14 3.73 15.77
C SER A 42 1.84 5.06 16.07
N GLU A 43 1.40 5.79 17.09
CA GLU A 43 2.07 7.00 17.57
C GLU A 43 3.51 6.72 18.00
N ARG A 44 3.71 5.66 18.79
CA ARG A 44 5.05 5.26 19.21
C ARG A 44 5.95 4.94 18.02
N LEU A 45 5.47 4.17 17.06
CA LEU A 45 6.23 3.85 15.84
C LEU A 45 6.61 5.13 15.09
N LEU A 46 5.65 6.05 14.88
CA LEU A 46 5.92 7.33 14.23
C LEU A 46 6.97 8.16 14.97
N THR A 47 6.92 8.21 16.31
CA THR A 47 7.90 8.98 17.09
C THR A 47 9.32 8.41 17.03
N LEU A 48 9.48 7.13 16.72
CA LEU A 48 10.78 6.48 16.53
C LEU A 48 11.35 6.70 15.14
N LEU A 49 10.53 7.09 14.15
CA LEU A 49 10.98 7.37 12.79
C LEU A 49 11.46 8.82 12.65
N PRO A 50 12.50 9.09 11.84
CA PRO A 50 12.90 10.43 11.46
C PRO A 50 11.75 11.24 10.83
N LYS A 51 11.58 12.49 11.25
CA LYS A 51 10.49 13.36 10.79
C LYS A 51 10.51 13.64 9.28
N ASP A 52 11.67 13.56 8.67
CA ASP A 52 11.85 13.76 7.22
C ASP A 52 11.10 12.71 6.39
N PHE A 53 10.78 11.56 6.98
CA PHE A 53 10.02 10.49 6.32
C PHE A 53 8.51 10.66 6.43
N TYR A 54 7.99 11.52 7.31
CA TYR A 54 6.56 11.64 7.59
C TYR A 54 5.72 11.91 6.35
N LYS A 55 6.19 12.75 5.43
CA LYS A 55 5.50 13.05 4.16
C LYS A 55 5.42 11.85 3.21
N LYS A 56 6.17 10.81 3.47
CA LYS A 56 6.17 9.56 2.70
C LYS A 56 5.28 8.48 3.33
N ILE A 57 4.62 8.78 4.46
CA ILE A 57 3.81 7.82 5.23
C ILE A 57 2.32 8.14 5.05
N THR A 58 1.54 7.14 4.73
CA THR A 58 0.06 7.17 4.67
C THR A 58 -0.49 6.23 5.74
N VAL A 59 -1.51 6.67 6.50
CA VAL A 59 -2.14 5.86 7.55
C VAL A 59 -3.47 5.28 7.07
N HIS A 60 -3.77 4.04 7.47
CA HIS A 60 -5.03 3.34 7.20
C HIS A 60 -6.02 3.45 8.36
N GLU A 61 -5.53 3.59 9.57
CA GLU A 61 -6.33 3.77 10.78
C GLU A 61 -5.94 5.08 11.47
N HIS A 62 -6.76 5.50 12.44
CA HIS A 62 -6.45 6.66 13.28
C HIS A 62 -6.10 7.91 12.46
N TYR A 63 -6.98 8.29 11.52
CA TYR A 63 -6.74 9.36 10.53
C TYR A 63 -6.30 10.70 11.09
N TYR A 64 -6.58 10.99 12.39
CA TYR A 64 -6.09 12.18 13.07
C TYR A 64 -4.56 12.28 13.10
N LEU A 65 -3.84 11.12 13.07
CA LEU A 65 -2.39 11.07 13.04
C LEU A 65 -1.82 11.78 11.80
N ASN A 66 -2.56 11.77 10.69
CA ASN A 66 -2.13 12.50 9.51
C ASN A 66 -1.95 14.00 9.76
N ASN A 67 -2.87 14.61 10.51
CA ASN A 67 -2.77 16.03 10.85
C ASN A 67 -1.73 16.29 11.94
N GLU A 68 -1.70 15.46 12.97
CA GLU A 68 -0.82 15.61 14.12
C GLU A 68 0.66 15.48 13.74
N TYR A 69 1.00 14.48 12.95
CA TYR A 69 2.37 14.22 12.48
C TYR A 69 2.67 14.81 11.11
N ARG A 70 1.71 15.47 10.44
CA ARG A 70 1.84 16.02 9.07
C ARG A 70 2.28 14.97 8.07
N LEU A 71 1.62 13.80 8.09
CA LEU A 71 1.93 12.67 7.22
C LEU A 71 1.58 12.96 5.75
N GLY A 72 1.86 12.01 4.87
CA GLY A 72 1.62 12.10 3.44
C GLY A 72 0.14 12.03 3.07
N GLY A 73 -0.65 11.23 3.79
CA GLY A 73 -2.07 11.04 3.47
C GLY A 73 -2.78 10.04 4.38
N ILE A 74 -4.02 9.76 4.01
CA ILE A 74 -4.84 8.71 4.61
C ILE A 74 -5.31 7.74 3.54
N HIS A 75 -5.58 6.51 3.95
CA HIS A 75 -6.13 5.48 3.08
C HIS A 75 -7.36 4.84 3.74
N ILE A 76 -8.45 4.72 3.01
CA ILE A 76 -9.71 4.15 3.49
C ILE A 76 -9.89 2.77 2.89
N ASP A 77 -9.86 1.74 3.74
CA ASP A 77 -9.96 0.35 3.29
C ASP A 77 -11.41 -0.11 3.08
N ASN A 78 -12.34 0.33 3.91
CA ASN A 78 -13.74 -0.01 3.74
C ASN A 78 -14.41 0.98 2.76
N PRO A 79 -14.94 0.51 1.62
CA PRO A 79 -15.59 1.38 0.64
C PRO A 79 -16.78 2.19 1.19
N ALA A 80 -17.44 1.71 2.25
CA ALA A 80 -18.56 2.40 2.89
C ALA A 80 -18.14 3.58 3.78
N ASP A 81 -16.86 3.65 4.17
CA ASP A 81 -16.36 4.69 5.07
C ASP A 81 -16.19 6.02 4.34
N ILE A 82 -16.43 7.10 5.07
CA ILE A 82 -16.35 8.46 4.56
C ILE A 82 -15.06 9.11 5.05
N ALA A 83 -14.40 9.85 4.17
CA ALA A 83 -13.23 10.63 4.55
C ALA A 83 -13.57 11.65 5.66
N PRO A 84 -12.64 11.94 6.58
CA PRO A 84 -12.86 12.97 7.60
C PRO A 84 -13.29 14.29 6.96
N LYS A 85 -14.29 14.94 7.58
CA LYS A 85 -14.86 16.21 7.06
C LYS A 85 -13.74 17.25 6.89
N GLY A 86 -13.66 17.80 5.68
CA GLY A 86 -12.68 18.85 5.36
C GLY A 86 -11.26 18.35 5.13
N PHE A 87 -11.05 17.05 5.00
CA PHE A 87 -9.73 16.50 4.66
C PHE A 87 -9.28 16.99 3.27
N LYS A 88 -8.07 17.54 3.18
CA LYS A 88 -7.50 18.11 1.94
C LYS A 88 -6.19 17.44 1.50
N GLY A 89 -5.76 16.38 2.20
CA GLY A 89 -4.53 15.64 1.90
C GLY A 89 -4.71 14.60 0.79
N GLN A 90 -3.68 13.79 0.60
CA GLN A 90 -3.78 12.63 -0.28
C GLN A 90 -4.73 11.59 0.31
N LEU A 91 -5.73 11.20 -0.47
CA LEU A 91 -6.73 10.21 -0.10
C LEU A 91 -6.62 9.00 -1.01
N GLY A 92 -6.33 7.84 -0.44
CA GLY A 92 -6.44 6.55 -1.10
C GLY A 92 -7.70 5.79 -0.68
N ARG A 93 -8.16 4.88 -1.51
CA ARG A 93 -9.25 3.95 -1.20
C ARG A 93 -8.93 2.54 -1.67
N THR A 94 -9.43 1.53 -0.95
CA THR A 94 -9.39 0.14 -1.38
C THR A 94 -10.70 -0.24 -2.06
N CYS A 95 -10.61 -0.99 -3.15
CA CYS A 95 -11.73 -1.51 -3.91
C CYS A 95 -11.47 -2.98 -4.27
N SER A 96 -12.49 -3.83 -4.17
CA SER A 96 -12.43 -5.25 -4.56
C SER A 96 -13.37 -5.60 -5.73
N ASP A 97 -14.01 -4.58 -6.32
CA ASP A 97 -14.97 -4.72 -7.41
C ASP A 97 -14.64 -3.75 -8.55
N LEU A 98 -14.45 -4.30 -9.75
CA LEU A 98 -14.14 -3.54 -10.97
C LEU A 98 -15.24 -2.52 -11.32
N SER A 99 -16.49 -2.83 -11.01
CA SER A 99 -17.63 -1.92 -11.32
C SER A 99 -17.56 -0.60 -10.54
N MET A 100 -16.96 -0.62 -9.35
CA MET A 100 -16.84 0.54 -8.47
C MET A 100 -15.63 1.43 -8.77
N LEU A 101 -14.66 0.94 -9.56
CA LEU A 101 -13.41 1.65 -9.82
C LEU A 101 -13.61 3.07 -10.36
N ARG A 102 -14.57 3.27 -11.27
CA ARG A 102 -14.82 4.59 -11.86
C ARG A 102 -15.26 5.62 -10.82
N GLN A 103 -16.12 5.21 -9.88
CA GLN A 103 -16.58 6.07 -8.79
C GLN A 103 -15.44 6.34 -7.81
N MET A 104 -14.77 5.29 -7.35
CA MET A 104 -13.66 5.41 -6.39
C MET A 104 -12.54 6.33 -6.90
N LYS A 105 -12.20 6.27 -8.20
CA LYS A 105 -11.22 7.17 -8.82
C LYS A 105 -11.63 8.65 -8.85
N LYS A 106 -12.93 8.95 -8.79
CA LYS A 106 -13.43 10.34 -8.68
C LYS A 106 -13.33 10.86 -7.26
N GLU A 107 -13.51 9.99 -6.28
CA GLU A 107 -13.55 10.32 -4.85
C GLU A 107 -12.19 10.27 -4.17
N SER A 108 -11.13 9.83 -4.87
CA SER A 108 -9.80 9.63 -4.30
C SER A 108 -8.68 9.99 -5.28
N ASN A 109 -7.48 10.19 -4.75
CA ASN A 109 -6.29 10.44 -5.56
C ASN A 109 -5.78 9.17 -6.25
N TYR A 110 -5.95 8.02 -5.59
CA TYR A 110 -5.60 6.69 -6.11
C TYR A 110 -6.48 5.61 -5.45
N VAL A 111 -6.54 4.44 -6.09
CA VAL A 111 -7.32 3.29 -5.62
C VAL A 111 -6.44 2.06 -5.59
N PHE A 112 -6.46 1.31 -4.49
CA PHE A 112 -5.94 -0.06 -4.46
C PHE A 112 -7.03 -1.01 -4.96
N LEU A 113 -6.76 -1.73 -6.04
CA LEU A 113 -7.59 -2.85 -6.45
C LEU A 113 -7.09 -4.09 -5.71
N LYS A 114 -7.90 -4.55 -4.74
CA LYS A 114 -7.52 -5.60 -3.79
C LYS A 114 -7.74 -7.00 -4.37
N ASN A 115 -6.89 -7.93 -3.94
CA ASN A 115 -6.91 -9.35 -4.27
C ASN A 115 -6.72 -9.63 -5.76
N ILE A 116 -5.72 -8.97 -6.36
CA ILE A 116 -5.28 -9.26 -7.73
C ILE A 116 -4.77 -10.69 -7.84
N PHE A 117 -4.02 -11.16 -6.83
CA PHE A 117 -3.59 -12.54 -6.64
C PHE A 117 -3.92 -12.99 -5.20
N ASP A 118 -3.77 -14.29 -4.93
CA ASP A 118 -3.91 -14.84 -3.58
C ASP A 118 -2.98 -14.11 -2.62
N CYS A 119 -3.51 -13.67 -1.48
CA CYS A 119 -2.75 -12.94 -0.48
C CYS A 119 -1.71 -13.85 0.20
N MET A 120 -0.51 -13.33 0.41
CA MET A 120 0.58 -14.08 1.07
C MET A 120 0.53 -13.95 2.59
N GLU A 121 0.01 -12.84 3.11
CA GLU A 121 -0.12 -12.60 4.54
C GLU A 121 -1.39 -13.24 5.12
N PHE A 122 -2.46 -13.25 4.32
CA PHE A 122 -3.77 -13.82 4.67
C PHE A 122 -4.16 -14.88 3.65
N PRO A 123 -3.76 -16.17 3.85
CA PRO A 123 -3.95 -17.22 2.85
C PRO A 123 -5.42 -17.54 2.51
N GLU A 124 -6.35 -17.16 3.38
CA GLU A 124 -7.79 -17.22 3.16
C GLU A 124 -8.29 -16.19 2.14
N GLU A 125 -7.58 -15.08 1.97
CA GLU A 125 -7.92 -14.08 0.97
C GLU A 125 -7.42 -14.51 -0.42
N LYS A 126 -8.34 -15.04 -1.21
CA LYS A 126 -8.09 -15.49 -2.57
C LYS A 126 -8.24 -14.37 -3.59
N SER A 127 -7.67 -14.56 -4.76
CA SER A 127 -7.85 -13.66 -5.88
C SER A 127 -9.33 -13.47 -6.23
N ASN A 128 -9.75 -12.23 -6.43
CA ASN A 128 -11.11 -11.90 -6.86
C ASN A 128 -11.25 -11.92 -8.40
N PHE A 129 -10.16 -12.04 -9.12
CA PHE A 129 -10.11 -11.84 -10.58
C PHE A 129 -9.31 -12.93 -11.24
N ASN A 130 -9.74 -13.32 -12.43
CA ASN A 130 -8.87 -14.03 -13.36
C ASN A 130 -8.16 -13.01 -14.30
N LEU A 131 -7.13 -13.48 -15.02
CA LEU A 131 -6.33 -12.61 -15.88
C LEU A 131 -7.16 -11.96 -16.99
N ASN A 132 -8.10 -12.70 -17.60
CA ASN A 132 -8.95 -12.16 -18.68
C ASN A 132 -9.82 -10.99 -18.17
N GLN A 133 -10.38 -11.09 -16.97
CA GLN A 133 -11.15 -9.99 -16.36
C GLN A 133 -10.30 -8.73 -16.15
N LEU A 134 -9.05 -8.90 -15.74
CA LEU A 134 -8.12 -7.78 -15.57
C LEU A 134 -7.70 -7.17 -16.92
N GLU A 135 -7.48 -8.00 -17.93
CA GLU A 135 -7.18 -7.52 -19.29
C GLU A 135 -8.35 -6.75 -19.90
N ASP A 136 -9.57 -7.24 -19.73
CA ASP A 136 -10.77 -6.57 -20.21
C ASP A 136 -10.99 -5.24 -19.47
N ALA A 137 -10.76 -5.21 -18.16
CA ALA A 137 -10.80 -3.98 -17.37
C ALA A 137 -9.74 -2.97 -17.80
N ALA A 138 -8.54 -3.44 -18.15
CA ALA A 138 -7.48 -2.59 -18.69
C ALA A 138 -7.85 -2.01 -20.05
N LYS A 139 -8.34 -2.84 -20.98
CA LYS A 139 -8.84 -2.40 -22.31
C LYS A 139 -9.99 -1.40 -22.19
N ALA A 140 -10.86 -1.58 -21.20
CA ALA A 140 -11.97 -0.66 -20.92
C ALA A 140 -11.55 0.65 -20.22
N GLY A 141 -10.25 0.83 -19.92
CA GLY A 141 -9.72 2.01 -19.22
C GLY A 141 -10.13 2.10 -17.75
N LEU A 142 -10.57 1.00 -17.16
CA LEU A 142 -10.85 0.93 -15.72
C LEU A 142 -9.56 0.89 -14.92
N ILE A 143 -8.58 0.12 -15.38
CA ILE A 143 -7.21 0.08 -14.84
C ILE A 143 -6.41 1.18 -15.53
N ASP A 144 -5.83 2.08 -14.77
CA ASP A 144 -5.03 3.21 -15.24
C ASP A 144 -3.98 3.66 -14.21
N LYS A 145 -3.36 4.82 -14.43
CA LYS A 145 -2.33 5.39 -13.54
C LYS A 145 -2.79 5.67 -12.10
N LYS A 146 -4.09 5.71 -11.85
CA LYS A 146 -4.66 5.89 -10.50
C LYS A 146 -4.94 4.57 -9.79
N VAL A 147 -4.89 3.43 -10.47
CA VAL A 147 -5.19 2.11 -9.90
C VAL A 147 -3.91 1.36 -9.60
N TYR A 148 -3.76 0.91 -8.37
CA TYR A 148 -2.58 0.17 -7.90
C TYR A 148 -2.99 -1.25 -7.54
N ALA A 149 -2.18 -2.21 -7.94
CA ALA A 149 -2.41 -3.64 -7.69
C ALA A 149 -2.05 -4.00 -6.25
N LEU A 150 -3.01 -4.54 -5.49
CA LEU A 150 -2.84 -5.04 -4.13
C LEU A 150 -3.26 -6.51 -4.04
N GLY A 151 -2.55 -7.30 -3.26
CA GLY A 151 -2.82 -8.71 -3.00
C GLY A 151 -1.92 -9.64 -3.79
N GLY A 152 -1.14 -10.43 -3.07
CA GLY A 152 -0.22 -11.41 -3.60
C GLY A 152 0.87 -10.86 -4.53
N MET A 153 1.14 -9.57 -4.46
CA MET A 153 2.18 -8.94 -5.30
C MET A 153 3.57 -9.40 -4.87
N SER A 154 4.34 -9.86 -5.85
CA SER A 154 5.75 -10.23 -5.71
C SER A 154 6.56 -9.57 -6.82
N LEU A 155 7.89 -9.63 -6.73
CA LEU A 155 8.79 -9.11 -7.78
C LEU A 155 8.45 -9.66 -9.17
N GLU A 156 8.13 -10.95 -9.27
CA GLU A 156 7.80 -11.61 -10.54
C GLU A 156 6.46 -11.10 -11.11
N ARG A 157 5.49 -10.81 -10.24
CA ARG A 157 4.14 -10.36 -10.62
C ARG A 157 4.06 -8.89 -10.99
N ILE A 158 5.07 -8.09 -10.64
CA ILE A 158 5.19 -6.69 -11.06
C ILE A 158 5.09 -6.53 -12.58
N ARG A 159 5.70 -7.44 -13.34
CA ARG A 159 5.65 -7.41 -14.81
C ARG A 159 4.23 -7.53 -15.34
N ILE A 160 3.41 -8.38 -14.72
CA ILE A 160 1.99 -8.55 -15.06
C ILE A 160 1.23 -7.27 -14.80
N ALA A 161 1.38 -6.69 -13.60
CA ALA A 161 0.72 -5.43 -13.25
C ALA A 161 1.12 -4.29 -14.20
N LYS A 162 2.40 -4.22 -14.60
CA LYS A 162 2.90 -3.23 -15.56
C LYS A 162 2.27 -3.43 -16.94
N ALA A 163 2.17 -4.67 -17.42
CA ALA A 163 1.54 -4.99 -18.70
C ALA A 163 0.04 -4.67 -18.73
N LEU A 164 -0.65 -4.83 -17.60
CA LEU A 164 -2.07 -4.47 -17.44
C LEU A 164 -2.30 -2.96 -17.28
N GLY A 165 -1.25 -2.14 -17.19
CA GLY A 165 -1.38 -0.68 -17.11
C GLY A 165 -1.67 -0.12 -15.72
N PHE A 166 -1.46 -0.90 -14.66
CA PHE A 166 -1.54 -0.37 -13.28
C PHE A 166 -0.57 0.79 -13.07
N GLY A 167 -1.02 1.83 -12.36
CA GLY A 167 -0.20 2.99 -12.00
C GLY A 167 0.80 2.71 -10.89
N GLY A 168 0.55 1.68 -10.09
CA GLY A 168 1.42 1.25 -8.99
C GLY A 168 1.17 -0.19 -8.56
N VAL A 169 2.03 -0.66 -7.67
CA VAL A 169 1.89 -1.95 -6.98
C VAL A 169 2.14 -1.76 -5.49
N VAL A 170 1.45 -2.56 -4.69
CA VAL A 170 1.58 -2.59 -3.23
C VAL A 170 2.24 -3.90 -2.83
N ILE A 171 3.40 -3.81 -2.23
CA ILE A 171 4.17 -4.96 -1.71
C ILE A 171 3.99 -5.01 -0.19
N CYS A 172 3.61 -6.17 0.32
CA CYS A 172 3.48 -6.45 1.75
C CYS A 172 4.09 -7.82 2.06
N GLY A 173 3.32 -8.88 1.99
CA GLY A 173 3.72 -10.22 2.41
C GLY A 173 5.00 -10.74 1.76
N ASP A 174 5.23 -10.47 0.47
CA ASP A 174 6.47 -10.87 -0.22
C ASP A 174 7.71 -10.24 0.42
N LEU A 175 7.63 -8.96 0.78
CA LEU A 175 8.73 -8.26 1.46
C LEU A 175 8.96 -8.85 2.85
N TRP A 176 7.92 -8.88 3.68
CA TRP A 176 8.05 -9.26 5.08
C TRP A 176 8.32 -10.75 5.29
N ASN A 177 7.89 -11.63 4.38
CA ASN A 177 8.22 -13.05 4.42
C ASN A 177 9.67 -13.34 4.04
N ARG A 178 10.31 -12.46 3.27
CA ARG A 178 11.75 -12.57 2.96
C ARG A 178 12.63 -11.94 4.03
N PHE A 179 12.05 -11.14 4.92
CA PHE A 179 12.76 -10.46 5.98
C PHE A 179 13.10 -11.46 7.08
N ASP A 180 14.28 -12.04 6.98
CA ASP A 180 14.93 -12.74 8.10
C ASP A 180 15.94 -11.76 8.73
N ILE A 181 16.01 -11.73 10.06
CA ILE A 181 16.97 -10.90 10.83
C ILE A 181 18.43 -11.14 10.35
N HIS A 182 18.68 -12.28 9.74
CA HIS A 182 20.00 -12.65 9.23
C HIS A 182 20.22 -12.36 7.72
N ASN A 183 19.16 -12.09 6.97
CA ASN A 183 19.22 -11.77 5.55
C ASN A 183 18.67 -10.38 5.31
N GLN A 184 19.55 -9.39 5.15
CA GLN A 184 19.14 -8.06 4.67
C GLN A 184 18.58 -8.23 3.26
N ILE A 185 17.33 -7.79 3.08
CA ILE A 185 16.74 -7.70 1.74
C ILE A 185 17.52 -6.62 0.99
N ASP A 186 18.00 -6.95 -0.18
CA ASP A 186 18.49 -5.91 -1.09
C ASP A 186 17.30 -5.12 -1.66
N PHE A 187 16.88 -4.11 -0.89
CA PHE A 187 15.80 -3.19 -1.29
C PHE A 187 16.16 -2.43 -2.56
N LYS A 188 17.45 -2.27 -2.87
CA LYS A 188 17.92 -1.64 -4.12
C LYS A 188 17.53 -2.48 -5.33
N GLU A 189 17.57 -3.81 -5.21
CA GLU A 189 17.08 -4.70 -6.26
C GLU A 189 15.58 -4.50 -6.49
N LEU A 190 14.80 -4.39 -5.41
CA LEU A 190 13.36 -4.10 -5.50
C LEU A 190 13.11 -2.77 -6.22
N ILE A 191 13.79 -1.70 -5.83
CA ILE A 191 13.62 -0.37 -6.45
C ILE A 191 14.02 -0.40 -7.93
N GLY A 192 15.05 -1.13 -8.32
CA GLY A 192 15.51 -1.25 -9.71
C GLY A 192 14.41 -1.69 -10.68
N HIS A 193 13.40 -2.40 -10.22
CA HIS A 193 12.25 -2.80 -11.05
C HIS A 193 11.26 -1.68 -11.34
N PHE A 194 11.36 -0.52 -10.66
CA PHE A 194 10.43 0.62 -10.77
C PHE A 194 11.03 1.82 -11.52
N GLN A 195 12.33 1.82 -11.73
CA GLN A 195 13.01 2.78 -12.58
C GLN A 195 12.87 2.38 -14.05
#